data_fd9a50872c63991ba2797cc27086d3d2
#
_entry.id   fd9a50872c63991ba2797cc27086d3d2
#
_cell.length_a   1.000
_cell.length_b   1.000
_cell.length_c   1.000
_cell.angle_alpha   90.00
_cell.angle_beta   90.00
_cell.angle_gamma   90.00
#
_symmetry.space_group_name_H-M   'P 1'
#
loop_
_entity.id
_entity.type
_entity.pdbx_description
1 polymer ?
#
loop_
_entity_poly.entity_id
_entity_poly.type
_entity_poly.pdbx_seq_one_letter_code
_entity_poly.pdbx_strand_id
1 'polypeptide(L)'
;MSGIDFPKIQRGSNIRIHLPAFRLMGLEELRARLDSLLTRHGLTADRFERAAGLKDALVELKVAIGQSRDARVKAERELEAERLRLADAERRGGLAAQIDDAETVRVAAEFTAKHRERVELLERKLAVIRDELAYAEREYESLSGQYRSARLGTDTPSPSPGPASAELDPELDRDLDRLSSEASRAARDAAVRAQLEHLKRKLGK
;
A
#
# COMPACT_ATOMS: atom_id res chain seq x y z
N MET A 1 -24.80 -52.05 3.36
CA MET A 1 -25.21 -50.85 4.08
C MET A 1 -23.95 -50.33 4.80
N SER A 2 -23.21 -49.50 4.15
CA SER A 2 -21.95 -48.94 4.69
C SER A 2 -22.18 -47.45 4.98
N GLY A 3 -22.20 -47.12 6.29
CA GLY A 3 -22.35 -45.76 6.74
C GLY A 3 -21.11 -44.94 6.40
N ILE A 4 -21.30 -43.82 5.72
CA ILE A 4 -20.28 -42.82 5.48
C ILE A 4 -20.30 -41.90 6.68
N ASP A 5 -19.25 -41.98 7.49
CA ASP A 5 -19.04 -41.14 8.67
C ASP A 5 -18.59 -39.76 8.19
N PHE A 6 -19.46 -38.73 8.32
CA PHE A 6 -19.12 -37.36 8.06
C PHE A 6 -18.43 -36.76 9.29
N PRO A 7 -17.26 -36.12 9.14
CA PRO A 7 -16.62 -35.43 10.28
C PRO A 7 -17.48 -34.26 10.74
N LYS A 8 -17.83 -34.27 12.04
CA LYS A 8 -18.49 -33.15 12.74
C LYS A 8 -17.69 -31.87 12.55
N ILE A 9 -18.26 -30.94 11.81
CA ILE A 9 -17.74 -29.56 11.71
C ILE A 9 -17.92 -28.90 13.09
N GLN A 10 -16.81 -28.68 13.79
CA GLN A 10 -16.81 -27.90 15.01
C GLN A 10 -17.21 -26.44 14.69
N ARG A 11 -18.37 -26.04 15.19
CA ARG A 11 -18.79 -24.64 15.30
C ARG A 11 -17.84 -23.95 16.26
N GLY A 12 -17.12 -22.94 15.78
CA GLY A 12 -16.40 -22.00 16.64
C GLY A 12 -14.90 -21.89 16.35
N SER A 13 -14.53 -21.51 15.15
CA SER A 13 -13.25 -20.86 14.92
C SER A 13 -13.53 -19.43 14.48
N ASN A 14 -13.56 -18.50 15.41
CA ASN A 14 -13.29 -17.09 15.11
C ASN A 14 -11.90 -17.03 14.49
N ILE A 15 -11.82 -17.22 13.18
CA ILE A 15 -10.62 -16.88 12.44
C ILE A 15 -10.53 -15.36 12.50
N ARG A 16 -9.94 -14.87 13.58
CA ARG A 16 -9.33 -13.55 13.60
C ARG A 16 -8.22 -13.62 12.57
N ILE A 17 -8.54 -13.23 11.33
CA ILE A 17 -7.54 -12.96 10.31
C ILE A 17 -6.70 -11.82 10.89
N HIS A 18 -5.59 -12.20 11.52
CA HIS A 18 -4.53 -11.27 11.86
C HIS A 18 -3.90 -10.90 10.51
N LEU A 19 -4.49 -9.90 9.84
CA LEU A 19 -3.78 -9.17 8.81
C LEU A 19 -2.51 -8.66 9.50
N PRO A 20 -1.31 -9.04 9.05
CA PRO A 20 -0.13 -8.34 9.48
C PRO A 20 -0.43 -6.88 9.16
N ALA A 21 -0.30 -6.02 10.16
CA ALA A 21 -0.47 -4.59 10.04
C ALA A 21 0.63 -4.06 9.10
N PHE A 22 0.45 -4.27 7.81
CA PHE A 22 1.03 -3.47 6.77
C PHE A 22 0.20 -2.18 6.80
N ARG A 23 0.54 -1.34 7.77
CA ARG A 23 -0.01 -0.02 7.90
C ARG A 23 0.58 0.76 6.73
N LEU A 24 -0.16 0.81 5.61
CA LEU A 24 0.06 1.85 4.63
C LEU A 24 0.05 3.14 5.43
N MET A 25 1.12 3.89 5.36
CA MET A 25 1.22 5.20 5.98
C MET A 25 0.09 6.01 5.38
N GLY A 26 -0.94 6.33 6.16
CA GLY A 26 -2.09 7.08 5.68
C GLY A 26 -1.64 8.45 5.15
N LEU A 27 -2.41 9.03 4.23
CA LEU A 27 -2.15 10.33 3.60
C LEU A 27 -1.80 11.41 4.63
N GLU A 28 -2.48 11.41 5.78
CA GLU A 28 -2.23 12.36 6.87
C GLU A 28 -0.88 12.11 7.57
N GLU A 29 -0.48 10.85 7.73
CA GLU A 29 0.81 10.48 8.33
C GLU A 29 1.96 10.85 7.39
N LEU A 30 1.80 10.64 6.09
CA LEU A 30 2.75 11.06 5.07
C LEU A 30 2.89 12.59 5.03
N ARG A 31 1.79 13.34 5.05
CA ARG A 31 1.79 14.81 5.15
C ARG A 31 2.52 15.30 6.38
N ALA A 32 2.15 14.82 7.56
CA ALA A 32 2.76 15.23 8.82
C ALA A 32 4.27 14.97 8.83
N ARG A 33 4.72 13.88 8.22
CA ARG A 33 6.13 13.53 8.12
C ARG A 33 6.88 14.44 7.14
N LEU A 34 6.30 14.74 5.98
CA LEU A 34 6.85 15.70 5.02
C LEU A 34 6.93 17.09 5.63
N ASP A 35 5.87 17.57 6.29
CA ASP A 35 5.87 18.86 6.99
C ASP A 35 6.95 18.92 8.08
N SER A 36 7.15 17.84 8.83
CA SER A 36 8.21 17.74 9.84
C SER A 36 9.61 17.83 9.23
N LEU A 37 9.85 17.18 8.08
CA LEU A 37 11.12 17.25 7.37
C LEU A 37 11.38 18.65 6.83
N LEU A 38 10.40 19.26 6.17
CA LEU A 38 10.51 20.59 5.62
C LEU A 38 10.71 21.66 6.71
N THR A 39 10.03 21.51 7.85
CA THR A 39 10.17 22.44 9.01
C THR A 39 11.54 22.29 9.67
N ARG A 40 12.08 21.07 9.78
CA ARG A 40 13.40 20.83 10.41
C ARG A 40 14.53 21.51 9.66
N HIS A 41 14.42 21.62 8.34
CA HIS A 41 15.41 22.28 7.48
C HIS A 41 15.14 23.75 7.22
N GLY A 42 14.23 24.36 7.92
CA GLY A 42 13.95 25.79 8.17
C GLY A 42 14.05 26.78 6.99
N LEU A 43 13.15 27.75 6.97
CA LEU A 43 13.09 28.84 5.97
C LEU A 43 14.28 29.80 6.03
N THR A 44 15.15 29.70 7.03
CA THR A 44 16.34 30.56 7.26
C THR A 44 17.67 29.88 6.94
N ALA A 45 17.63 28.59 6.58
CA ALA A 45 18.83 27.83 6.25
C ALA A 45 19.43 28.26 4.90
N ASP A 46 20.77 28.20 4.81
CA ASP A 46 21.49 28.33 3.55
C ASP A 46 20.82 27.43 2.47
N ARG A 47 20.86 27.90 1.22
CA ARG A 47 20.26 27.16 0.09
C ARG A 47 20.69 25.69 -0.01
N PHE A 48 21.91 25.39 0.44
CA PHE A 48 22.45 24.03 0.47
C PHE A 48 21.76 23.15 1.52
N GLU A 49 21.48 23.70 2.71
CA GLU A 49 20.72 22.99 3.74
C GLU A 49 19.27 22.75 3.30
N ARG A 50 18.67 23.75 2.64
CA ARG A 50 17.32 23.61 2.06
C ARG A 50 17.30 22.53 0.98
N ALA A 51 18.29 22.53 0.08
CA ALA A 51 18.41 21.49 -0.94
C ALA A 51 18.62 20.08 -0.33
N ALA A 52 19.42 19.98 0.75
CA ALA A 52 19.61 18.71 1.45
C ALA A 52 18.29 18.19 2.06
N GLY A 53 17.54 19.05 2.75
CA GLY A 53 16.24 18.67 3.32
C GLY A 53 15.20 18.27 2.27
N LEU A 54 15.16 18.97 1.13
CA LEU A 54 14.31 18.58 0.00
C LEU A 54 14.72 17.24 -0.61
N LYS A 55 16.04 16.96 -0.67
CA LYS A 55 16.53 15.65 -1.12
C LYS A 55 16.07 14.52 -0.20
N ASP A 56 16.16 14.70 1.12
CA ASP A 56 15.71 13.72 2.10
C ASP A 56 14.20 13.47 1.98
N ALA A 57 13.41 14.53 1.83
CA ALA A 57 11.98 14.44 1.59
C ALA A 57 11.63 13.68 0.29
N LEU A 58 12.38 13.92 -0.79
CA LEU A 58 12.23 13.21 -2.07
C LEU A 58 12.54 11.72 -1.93
N VAL A 59 13.58 11.35 -1.17
CA VAL A 59 13.90 9.94 -0.91
C VAL A 59 12.76 9.25 -0.16
N GLU A 60 12.25 9.87 0.91
CA GLU A 60 11.13 9.30 1.67
C GLU A 60 9.88 9.15 0.80
N LEU A 61 9.58 10.15 0.00
CA LEU A 61 8.42 10.12 -0.88
C LEU A 61 8.55 9.06 -1.98
N LYS A 62 9.75 8.88 -2.54
CA LYS A 62 10.04 7.81 -3.52
C LYS A 62 9.87 6.42 -2.92
N VAL A 63 10.28 6.22 -1.65
CA VAL A 63 10.03 4.98 -0.90
C VAL A 63 8.54 4.75 -0.70
N ALA A 64 7.79 5.78 -0.29
CA ALA A 64 6.33 5.69 -0.09
C ALA A 64 5.59 5.35 -1.40
N ILE A 65 5.97 5.98 -2.52
CA ILE A 65 5.45 5.67 -3.86
C ILE A 65 5.70 4.20 -4.21
N GLY A 66 6.91 3.69 -4.00
CA GLY A 66 7.25 2.29 -4.23
C GLY A 66 6.37 1.34 -3.42
N GLN A 67 6.22 1.60 -2.13
CA GLN A 67 5.37 0.81 -1.23
C GLN A 67 3.89 0.84 -1.65
N SER A 68 3.38 2.00 -2.04
CA SER A 68 1.99 2.14 -2.50
C SER A 68 1.75 1.41 -3.83
N ARG A 69 2.73 1.42 -4.74
CA ARG A 69 2.67 0.63 -5.99
C ARG A 69 2.62 -0.87 -5.72
N ASP A 70 3.47 -1.37 -4.82
CA ASP A 70 3.48 -2.77 -4.41
C ASP A 70 2.16 -3.17 -3.73
N ALA A 71 1.65 -2.31 -2.85
CA ALA A 71 0.38 -2.51 -2.17
C ALA A 71 -0.81 -2.53 -3.15
N ARG A 72 -0.79 -1.66 -4.18
CA ARG A 72 -1.79 -1.66 -5.25
C ARG A 72 -1.79 -3.00 -5.99
N VAL A 73 -0.63 -3.46 -6.46
CA VAL A 73 -0.50 -4.73 -7.18
C VAL A 73 -1.00 -5.90 -6.32
N LYS A 74 -0.69 -5.90 -5.03
CA LYS A 74 -1.18 -6.91 -4.11
C LYS A 74 -2.69 -6.86 -3.94
N ALA A 75 -3.27 -5.67 -3.76
CA ALA A 75 -4.70 -5.49 -3.60
C ALA A 75 -5.47 -5.87 -4.88
N GLU A 76 -4.93 -5.58 -6.07
CA GLU A 76 -5.49 -5.99 -7.36
C GLU A 76 -5.53 -7.52 -7.50
N ARG A 77 -4.47 -8.22 -7.10
CA ARG A 77 -4.43 -9.69 -7.10
C ARG A 77 -5.43 -10.30 -6.09
N GLU A 78 -5.52 -9.72 -4.90
CA GLU A 78 -6.49 -10.15 -3.87
C GLU A 78 -7.93 -9.97 -4.37
N LEU A 79 -8.22 -8.84 -5.00
CA LEU A 79 -9.53 -8.53 -5.57
C LEU A 79 -9.92 -9.52 -6.67
N GLU A 80 -9.01 -9.79 -7.59
CA GLU A 80 -9.25 -10.74 -8.67
C GLU A 80 -9.51 -12.16 -8.14
N ALA A 81 -8.70 -12.62 -7.19
CA ALA A 81 -8.91 -13.91 -6.56
C ALA A 81 -10.27 -14.01 -5.84
N GLU A 82 -10.73 -12.91 -5.23
CA GLU A 82 -12.02 -12.88 -4.53
C GLU A 82 -13.21 -12.85 -5.51
N ARG A 83 -13.06 -12.15 -6.63
CA ARG A 83 -14.04 -12.15 -7.73
C ARG A 83 -14.23 -13.56 -8.33
N LEU A 84 -13.14 -14.31 -8.51
CA LEU A 84 -13.21 -15.69 -8.97
C LEU A 84 -13.95 -16.59 -7.97
N ARG A 85 -13.72 -16.41 -6.67
CA ARG A 85 -14.46 -17.15 -5.62
C ARG A 85 -15.94 -16.81 -5.60
N LEU A 86 -16.26 -15.52 -5.77
CA LEU A 86 -17.65 -15.05 -5.88
C LEU A 86 -18.34 -15.72 -7.06
N ALA A 87 -17.76 -15.66 -8.24
CA ALA A 87 -18.30 -16.29 -9.45
C ALA A 87 -18.46 -17.79 -9.30
N ASP A 88 -17.52 -18.48 -8.63
CA ASP A 88 -17.62 -19.93 -8.36
C ASP A 88 -18.76 -20.25 -7.39
N ALA A 89 -18.96 -19.47 -6.34
CA ALA A 89 -20.08 -19.62 -5.41
C ALA A 89 -21.43 -19.42 -6.11
N GLU A 90 -21.56 -18.37 -6.92
CA GLU A 90 -22.77 -18.08 -7.71
C GLU A 90 -23.06 -19.21 -8.71
N ARG A 91 -22.04 -19.71 -9.43
CA ARG A 91 -22.17 -20.83 -10.36
C ARG A 91 -22.62 -22.10 -9.66
N ARG A 92 -22.04 -22.44 -8.50
CA ARG A 92 -22.43 -23.64 -7.72
C ARG A 92 -23.86 -23.53 -7.23
N GLY A 93 -24.28 -22.35 -6.73
CA GLY A 93 -25.65 -22.11 -6.33
C GLY A 93 -26.64 -22.29 -7.48
N GLY A 94 -26.29 -21.77 -8.67
CA GLY A 94 -27.11 -21.95 -9.88
C GLY A 94 -27.24 -23.41 -10.33
N LEU A 95 -26.16 -24.20 -10.25
CA LEU A 95 -26.20 -25.64 -10.57
C LEU A 95 -27.03 -26.44 -9.56
N ALA A 96 -26.89 -26.15 -8.26
CA ALA A 96 -27.67 -26.78 -7.21
C ALA A 96 -29.18 -26.51 -7.35
N ALA A 97 -29.54 -25.30 -7.75
CA ALA A 97 -30.92 -24.92 -8.01
C ALA A 97 -31.55 -25.75 -9.18
N GLN A 98 -30.77 -26.13 -10.18
CA GLN A 98 -31.23 -26.92 -11.32
C GLN A 98 -31.59 -28.36 -10.94
N ILE A 99 -31.06 -28.86 -9.81
CA ILE A 99 -31.32 -30.22 -9.31
C ILE A 99 -32.13 -30.21 -8.00
N ASP A 100 -32.77 -29.09 -7.67
CA ASP A 100 -33.60 -28.91 -6.48
C ASP A 100 -32.86 -29.21 -5.14
N ASP A 101 -31.50 -29.03 -5.09
CA ASP A 101 -30.73 -29.17 -3.86
C ASP A 101 -30.79 -27.87 -3.05
N ALA A 102 -31.83 -27.70 -2.26
CA ALA A 102 -32.10 -26.51 -1.45
C ALA A 102 -31.03 -26.27 -0.39
N GLU A 103 -30.38 -27.30 0.14
CA GLU A 103 -29.32 -27.14 1.14
C GLU A 103 -28.05 -26.49 0.53
N THR A 104 -27.60 -27.03 -0.61
CA THR A 104 -26.46 -26.47 -1.35
C THR A 104 -26.74 -25.06 -1.85
N VAL A 105 -27.97 -24.75 -2.31
CA VAL A 105 -28.40 -23.41 -2.69
C VAL A 105 -28.24 -22.45 -1.52
N ARG A 106 -28.70 -22.81 -0.32
CA ARG A 106 -28.61 -21.97 0.88
C ARG A 106 -27.14 -21.72 1.25
N VAL A 107 -26.32 -22.75 1.27
CA VAL A 107 -24.88 -22.63 1.58
C VAL A 107 -24.17 -21.76 0.54
N ALA A 108 -24.43 -21.96 -0.74
CA ALA A 108 -23.86 -21.14 -1.81
C ALA A 108 -24.26 -19.66 -1.68
N ALA A 109 -25.51 -19.35 -1.30
CA ALA A 109 -25.97 -18.00 -1.06
C ALA A 109 -25.21 -17.31 0.09
N GLU A 110 -24.94 -18.04 1.19
CA GLU A 110 -24.14 -17.53 2.31
C GLU A 110 -22.69 -17.19 1.87
N PHE A 111 -22.05 -18.06 1.08
CA PHE A 111 -20.71 -17.80 0.54
C PHE A 111 -20.71 -16.65 -0.47
N THR A 112 -21.71 -16.59 -1.35
CA THR A 112 -21.89 -15.49 -2.30
C THR A 112 -21.98 -14.15 -1.57
N ALA A 113 -22.78 -14.06 -0.51
CA ALA A 113 -22.90 -12.83 0.29
C ALA A 113 -21.56 -12.42 0.92
N LYS A 114 -20.82 -13.37 1.53
CA LYS A 114 -19.50 -13.13 2.13
C LYS A 114 -18.46 -12.68 1.12
N HIS A 115 -18.40 -13.33 -0.05
CA HIS A 115 -17.45 -12.97 -1.09
C HIS A 115 -17.79 -11.63 -1.73
N ARG A 116 -19.06 -11.29 -1.90
CA ARG A 116 -19.50 -9.98 -2.39
C ARG A 116 -19.10 -8.86 -1.45
N GLU A 117 -19.35 -8.99 -0.14
CA GLU A 117 -18.90 -8.04 0.87
C GLU A 117 -17.37 -7.87 0.84
N ARG A 118 -16.63 -8.98 0.65
CA ARG A 118 -15.17 -8.95 0.57
C ARG A 118 -14.67 -8.24 -0.69
N VAL A 119 -15.31 -8.44 -1.83
CA VAL A 119 -15.02 -7.73 -3.09
C VAL A 119 -15.22 -6.23 -2.89
N GLU A 120 -16.36 -5.80 -2.33
CA GLU A 120 -16.62 -4.38 -2.06
C GLU A 120 -15.58 -3.74 -1.12
N LEU A 121 -15.15 -4.48 -0.10
CA LEU A 121 -14.10 -4.00 0.82
C LEU A 121 -12.76 -3.83 0.09
N LEU A 122 -12.38 -4.78 -0.76
CA LEU A 122 -11.14 -4.72 -1.53
C LEU A 122 -11.16 -3.63 -2.60
N GLU A 123 -12.31 -3.36 -3.22
CA GLU A 123 -12.49 -2.25 -4.16
C GLU A 123 -12.32 -0.90 -3.48
N ARG A 124 -12.92 -0.70 -2.30
CA ARG A 124 -12.72 0.52 -1.50
C ARG A 124 -11.27 0.69 -1.07
N LYS A 125 -10.62 -0.39 -0.61
CA LYS A 125 -9.20 -0.37 -0.27
C LYS A 125 -8.33 0.03 -1.46
N LEU A 126 -8.62 -0.52 -2.64
CA LEU A 126 -7.87 -0.22 -3.87
C LEU A 126 -8.06 1.25 -4.29
N ALA A 127 -9.26 1.81 -4.15
CA ALA A 127 -9.51 3.22 -4.40
C ALA A 127 -8.64 4.11 -3.50
N VAL A 128 -8.61 3.85 -2.20
CA VAL A 128 -7.77 4.61 -1.25
C VAL A 128 -6.28 4.54 -1.63
N ILE A 129 -5.76 3.34 -1.95
CA ILE A 129 -4.36 3.18 -2.36
C ILE A 129 -4.05 3.98 -3.63
N ARG A 130 -4.97 4.03 -4.59
CA ARG A 130 -4.80 4.82 -5.83
C ARG A 130 -4.77 6.31 -5.55
N ASP A 131 -5.63 6.80 -4.66
CA ASP A 131 -5.67 8.21 -4.27
C ASP A 131 -4.39 8.63 -3.52
N GLU A 132 -3.91 7.77 -2.61
CA GLU A 132 -2.64 7.97 -1.90
C GLU A 132 -1.45 8.02 -2.86
N LEU A 133 -1.40 7.09 -3.83
CA LEU A 133 -0.35 7.05 -4.84
C LEU A 133 -0.37 8.32 -5.71
N ALA A 134 -1.53 8.73 -6.20
CA ALA A 134 -1.68 9.93 -7.02
C ALA A 134 -1.31 11.21 -6.26
N TYR A 135 -1.58 11.26 -4.95
CA TYR A 135 -1.12 12.36 -4.11
C TYR A 135 0.40 12.35 -3.97
N ALA A 136 0.99 11.22 -3.62
CA ALA A 136 2.43 11.09 -3.43
C ALA A 136 3.23 11.42 -4.71
N GLU A 137 2.73 11.02 -5.86
CA GLU A 137 3.35 11.33 -7.17
C GLU A 137 3.31 12.83 -7.46
N ARG A 138 2.20 13.52 -7.17
CA ARG A 138 2.12 14.99 -7.35
C ARG A 138 3.04 15.74 -6.40
N GLU A 139 3.12 15.32 -5.12
CA GLU A 139 4.03 15.92 -4.16
C GLU A 139 5.50 15.70 -4.56
N TYR A 140 5.83 14.54 -5.10
CA TYR A 140 7.16 14.25 -5.62
C TYR A 140 7.55 15.19 -6.76
N GLU A 141 6.65 15.44 -7.70
CA GLU A 141 6.87 16.40 -8.79
C GLU A 141 7.08 17.83 -8.25
N SER A 142 6.24 18.26 -7.30
CA SER A 142 6.33 19.59 -6.67
C SER A 142 7.67 19.77 -5.95
N LEU A 143 8.05 18.82 -5.09
CA LEU A 143 9.32 18.86 -4.34
C LEU A 143 10.54 18.76 -5.25
N SER A 144 10.45 18.00 -6.34
CA SER A 144 11.51 17.91 -7.35
C SER A 144 11.77 19.27 -8.02
N GLY A 145 10.70 20.02 -8.31
CA GLY A 145 10.79 21.38 -8.81
C GLY A 145 11.47 22.32 -7.81
N GLN A 146 11.06 22.27 -6.54
CA GLN A 146 11.64 23.08 -5.47
C GLN A 146 13.13 22.74 -5.24
N TYR A 147 13.49 21.48 -5.27
CA TYR A 147 14.88 21.04 -5.14
C TYR A 147 15.75 21.61 -6.27
N ARG A 148 15.28 21.55 -7.52
CA ARG A 148 15.99 22.14 -8.67
C ARG A 148 16.19 23.64 -8.49
N SER A 149 15.16 24.37 -8.11
CA SER A 149 15.22 25.82 -7.84
C SER A 149 16.21 26.14 -6.73
N ALA A 150 16.18 25.41 -5.62
CA ALA A 150 17.12 25.59 -4.51
C ALA A 150 18.57 25.30 -4.93
N ARG A 151 18.81 24.27 -5.75
CA ARG A 151 20.14 23.91 -6.24
C ARG A 151 20.70 24.95 -7.22
N LEU A 152 19.88 25.47 -8.11
CA LEU A 152 20.27 26.45 -9.13
C LEU A 152 20.33 27.90 -8.59
N GLY A 153 19.77 28.15 -7.41
CA GLY A 153 19.70 29.49 -6.83
C GLY A 153 18.71 30.39 -7.54
N THR A 154 17.75 29.84 -8.26
CA THR A 154 16.65 30.55 -8.90
C THR A 154 15.49 30.63 -7.92
N ASP A 155 15.42 31.69 -7.11
CA ASP A 155 14.34 31.88 -6.11
C ASP A 155 13.00 32.32 -6.72
N THR A 156 12.77 32.10 -8.00
CA THR A 156 11.46 32.30 -8.62
C THR A 156 10.60 31.08 -8.40
N PRO A 157 9.47 31.18 -7.67
CA PRO A 157 8.46 30.14 -7.69
C PRO A 157 7.90 30.10 -9.11
N SER A 158 8.37 29.17 -9.91
CA SER A 158 7.84 28.97 -11.26
C SER A 158 6.42 28.41 -11.14
N PRO A 159 5.39 29.13 -11.58
CA PRO A 159 4.05 28.59 -11.63
C PRO A 159 4.01 27.52 -12.76
N SER A 160 3.63 26.32 -12.40
CA SER A 160 3.35 25.16 -13.26
C SER A 160 4.52 24.67 -14.14
N PRO A 161 4.97 23.44 -13.95
CA PRO A 161 5.90 22.82 -14.87
C PRO A 161 5.17 22.58 -16.21
N GLY A 162 5.59 23.30 -17.24
CA GLY A 162 5.24 22.93 -18.59
C GLY A 162 5.85 21.56 -18.95
N PRO A 163 5.29 20.81 -19.92
CA PRO A 163 5.69 19.43 -20.23
C PRO A 163 7.16 19.26 -20.67
N ALA A 164 7.88 20.33 -20.89
CA ALA A 164 9.31 20.32 -21.30
C ALA A 164 10.33 20.34 -20.16
N SER A 165 9.91 20.48 -18.89
CA SER A 165 10.80 20.57 -17.73
C SER A 165 10.75 19.34 -16.81
N ALA A 166 10.13 18.27 -17.24
CA ALA A 166 9.93 17.05 -16.46
C ALA A 166 11.14 16.09 -16.45
N GLU A 167 12.19 16.35 -17.25
CA GLU A 167 13.39 15.53 -17.17
C GLU A 167 14.17 15.92 -15.90
N LEU A 168 14.06 15.07 -14.89
CA LEU A 168 14.97 15.06 -13.74
C LEU A 168 16.39 14.97 -14.27
N ASP A 169 17.31 15.75 -13.68
CA ASP A 169 18.74 15.58 -13.87
C ASP A 169 19.05 14.07 -13.72
N PRO A 170 19.56 13.38 -14.74
CA PRO A 170 19.77 11.94 -14.71
C PRO A 170 20.65 11.46 -13.55
N GLU A 171 21.52 12.32 -13.06
CA GLU A 171 22.34 12.04 -11.87
C GLU A 171 21.51 12.07 -10.59
N LEU A 172 20.62 13.05 -10.47
CA LEU A 172 19.71 13.14 -9.33
C LEU A 172 18.77 11.93 -9.28
N ASP A 173 18.22 11.53 -10.41
CA ASP A 173 17.28 10.41 -10.45
C ASP A 173 17.98 9.09 -10.05
N ARG A 174 19.21 8.86 -10.52
CA ARG A 174 20.04 7.71 -10.09
C ARG A 174 20.37 7.75 -8.60
N ASP A 175 20.72 8.93 -8.06
CA ASP A 175 21.00 9.11 -6.64
C ASP A 175 19.75 8.84 -5.79
N LEU A 176 18.60 9.37 -6.20
CA LEU A 176 17.33 9.12 -5.53
C LEU A 176 16.93 7.64 -5.59
N ASP A 177 17.16 6.96 -6.71
CA ASP A 177 16.91 5.52 -6.86
C ASP A 177 17.80 4.70 -5.92
N ARG A 178 19.09 5.03 -5.84
CA ARG A 178 20.01 4.37 -4.94
C ARG A 178 19.59 4.56 -3.48
N LEU A 179 19.39 5.80 -3.05
CA LEU A 179 19.02 6.14 -1.67
C LEU A 179 17.66 5.55 -1.28
N SER A 180 16.67 5.59 -2.17
CA SER A 180 15.37 4.99 -1.91
C SER A 180 15.43 3.47 -1.80
N SER A 181 16.30 2.82 -2.59
CA SER A 181 16.56 1.37 -2.50
C SER A 181 17.24 1.00 -1.18
N GLU A 182 18.22 1.79 -0.74
CA GLU A 182 18.89 1.60 0.55
C GLU A 182 17.92 1.81 1.71
N ALA A 183 17.12 2.87 1.70
CA ALA A 183 16.09 3.14 2.70
C ALA A 183 15.03 2.02 2.75
N SER A 184 14.60 1.51 1.60
CA SER A 184 13.65 0.40 1.51
C SER A 184 14.23 -0.92 2.05
N ARG A 185 15.51 -1.17 1.85
CA ARG A 185 16.21 -2.34 2.44
C ARG A 185 16.31 -2.19 3.95
N ALA A 186 16.75 -1.03 4.44
CA ALA A 186 16.85 -0.76 5.88
C ALA A 186 15.50 -0.88 6.60
N ALA A 187 14.42 -0.39 6.00
CA ALA A 187 13.07 -0.53 6.53
C ALA A 187 12.61 -2.00 6.58
N ARG A 188 12.90 -2.80 5.56
CA ARG A 188 12.60 -4.24 5.55
C ARG A 188 13.39 -4.99 6.62
N ASP A 189 14.67 -4.72 6.76
CA ASP A 189 15.52 -5.33 7.77
C ASP A 189 15.07 -4.98 9.19
N ALA A 190 14.66 -3.72 9.42
CA ALA A 190 14.09 -3.28 10.68
C ALA A 190 12.77 -4.00 10.99
N ALA A 191 11.88 -4.16 10.00
CA ALA A 191 10.64 -4.90 10.15
C ALA A 191 10.86 -6.39 10.48
N VAL A 192 11.82 -7.04 9.81
CA VAL A 192 12.20 -8.43 10.09
C VAL A 192 12.77 -8.58 11.50
N ARG A 193 13.64 -7.66 11.93
CA ARG A 193 14.18 -7.66 13.30
C ARG A 193 13.06 -7.49 14.34
N ALA A 194 12.14 -6.55 14.12
CA ALA A 194 10.99 -6.35 15.01
C ALA A 194 10.08 -7.59 15.10
N GLN A 195 9.85 -8.28 13.98
CA GLN A 195 9.10 -9.54 13.96
C GLN A 195 9.81 -10.65 14.71
N LEU A 196 11.13 -10.79 14.52
CA LEU A 196 11.94 -11.77 15.25
C LEU A 196 11.93 -11.50 16.77
N GLU A 197 12.05 -10.24 17.17
CA GLU A 197 11.93 -9.82 18.57
C GLU A 197 10.55 -10.16 19.16
N HIS A 198 9.49 -9.88 18.41
CA HIS A 198 8.14 -10.23 18.80
C HIS A 198 7.96 -11.75 18.97
N LEU A 199 8.47 -12.54 18.03
CA LEU A 199 8.43 -14.00 18.10
C LEU A 199 9.25 -14.55 19.28
N LYS A 200 10.46 -14.01 19.53
CA LYS A 200 11.27 -14.39 20.71
C LYS A 200 10.52 -14.14 22.02
N ARG A 201 9.89 -12.97 22.18
CA ARG A 201 9.06 -12.66 23.34
C ARG A 201 7.90 -13.64 23.51
N LYS A 202 7.25 -14.01 22.40
CA LYS A 202 6.13 -14.95 22.39
C LYS A 202 6.53 -16.39 22.76
N LEU A 203 7.75 -16.79 22.43
CA LEU A 203 8.32 -18.11 22.71
C LEU A 203 9.02 -18.19 24.09
N GLY A 204 9.02 -17.10 24.88
CA GLY A 204 9.58 -17.09 26.24
C GLY A 204 11.11 -17.22 26.28
N LYS A 205 11.80 -16.83 25.21
CA LYS A 205 13.27 -16.78 25.12
C LYS A 205 13.77 -15.34 25.06
#